data_b7544cf63877f92f8e9fc122ce99c1cc
#
_entry.id   b7544cf63877f92f8e9fc122ce99c1cc
#
_cell.length_a   1.000
_cell.length_b   1.000
_cell.length_c   1.000
_cell.angle_alpha   90.00
_cell.angle_beta   90.00
_cell.angle_gamma   90.00
#
_symmetry.space_group_name_H-M   'P 1'
#
loop_
_entity.id
_entity.type
_entity.pdbx_description
1 polymer ?
#
loop_
_entity_poly.entity_id
_entity_poly.type
_entity_poly.pdbx_seq_one_letter_code
_entity_poly.pdbx_strand_id
1 'polypeptide(L)'
;YNPFHSIGLFSVFDNDIIKNADVYTAGFGAEYGGRTSSVMDITTRDGNKKRLSSKVAASTFGAKAMIEGPIIKLKENGNSSLSFVLTGKTSYLPTTSKYIYQYANGPNGLPFSYNDFYGKVSLNSTNGSKISLFGFDFNDKVIYPGIASFNWNSIGGGGNFVLIPSGNNTLIEGNFAYSQYLINETTSATPANSSAIGGFNGGFKFTNFLGRNQVVYGFELLGYRNNFDYHAGYNNIEVTQQGTSTEIAGYVKAKFLSKNRKLVLEPSLRIHEYATLGTLSPEPRLSGKYNISNRIRFKFAGGIYSQNLVSASSDQDVVNLFYGFLFSPDNLQSYYTKTATSKDSTAVGSKIQRANHLVGGFEFDLFKNIQVNIEAYQKTFTFLTNANRYKLFNSDPQHVGYYPDSQVQDYIIETGFSRGFDMTVKYEKNRFYLWTVYSFSYNRRWDGIQQYYPIFDRRHNVNIVASYNIDKKKHWEASVRWNFGSGFPFTPTQGYYQQLNLTNYTSSYTQQNGQLGYVAGNLFSQRLPTYHRLDISIRYKYTLKDRFMLEINGGATNVYNRANIFYFDRITYKRVNQLPIMPNLNITLSF
;
A
#
# COMPACT_ATOMS: atom_id res chain seq x y z
N TYR A 1 4.26 -4.23 -6.54
CA TYR A 1 2.79 -4.15 -6.58
C TYR A 1 2.18 -4.18 -5.18
N ASN A 2 2.50 -5.14 -4.34
CA ASN A 2 2.05 -5.19 -2.94
C ASN A 2 3.21 -4.96 -1.98
N PRO A 3 3.23 -3.85 -1.19
CA PRO A 3 4.34 -3.52 -0.31
C PRO A 3 4.23 -4.16 1.09
N PHE A 4 3.24 -5.02 1.33
CA PHE A 4 2.96 -5.60 2.64
C PHE A 4 2.94 -7.13 2.57
N HIS A 5 3.43 -7.78 3.64
CA HIS A 5 3.15 -9.18 3.89
C HIS A 5 1.69 -9.36 4.31
N SER A 6 1.13 -10.45 3.95
CA SER A 6 -0.23 -10.96 3.89
C SER A 6 -1.34 -10.21 4.61
N ILE A 7 -1.17 -9.64 5.72
CA ILE A 7 -2.20 -8.90 6.47
C ILE A 7 -1.69 -7.60 7.07
N GLY A 8 -0.61 -7.07 6.49
CA GLY A 8 -0.04 -5.82 6.97
C GLY A 8 0.64 -5.92 8.34
N LEU A 9 0.89 -7.14 8.84
CA LEU A 9 1.61 -7.34 10.09
C LEU A 9 3.09 -6.96 9.96
N PHE A 10 3.66 -7.19 8.78
CA PHE A 10 5.07 -6.93 8.51
C PHE A 10 5.23 -6.18 7.19
N SER A 11 6.26 -5.34 7.10
CA SER A 11 6.64 -4.69 5.85
C SER A 11 7.58 -5.59 5.05
N VAL A 12 7.43 -5.65 3.73
CA VAL A 12 8.40 -6.28 2.83
C VAL A 12 9.77 -5.59 2.88
N PHE A 13 9.80 -4.29 3.14
CA PHE A 13 11.05 -3.55 3.25
C PHE A 13 11.62 -3.61 4.67
N ASP A 14 12.90 -3.94 4.77
CA ASP A 14 13.62 -3.87 6.04
C ASP A 14 13.92 -2.41 6.40
N ASN A 15 13.63 -2.01 7.63
CA ASN A 15 13.88 -0.65 8.12
C ASN A 15 15.36 -0.25 8.03
N ASP A 16 16.28 -1.21 8.11
CA ASP A 16 17.72 -0.94 8.07
C ASP A 16 18.22 -0.55 6.69
N ILE A 17 17.49 -0.88 5.62
CA ILE A 17 17.86 -0.51 4.24
C ILE A 17 17.12 0.73 3.73
N ILE A 18 16.07 1.20 4.40
CA ILE A 18 15.34 2.39 3.98
C ILE A 18 16.17 3.63 4.29
N LYS A 19 16.37 4.46 3.28
CA LYS A 19 16.95 5.80 3.42
C LYS A 19 15.87 6.86 3.60
N ASN A 20 14.83 6.80 2.77
CA ASN A 20 13.70 7.71 2.75
C ASN A 20 12.43 7.00 2.28
N ALA A 21 11.29 7.42 2.80
CA ALA A 21 9.99 6.97 2.35
C ALA A 21 9.04 8.19 2.33
N ASP A 22 8.68 8.62 1.12
CA ASP A 22 7.78 9.72 0.89
C ASP A 22 6.40 9.17 0.52
N VAL A 23 5.38 9.62 1.22
CA VAL A 23 3.99 9.19 0.99
C VAL A 23 3.17 10.40 0.59
N TYR A 24 2.65 10.37 -0.62
CA TYR A 24 1.77 11.38 -1.17
C TYR A 24 0.35 10.83 -1.19
N THR A 25 -0.48 11.25 -0.26
CA THR A 25 -1.88 10.80 -0.17
C THR A 25 -2.80 11.49 -1.18
N ALA A 26 -2.43 12.68 -1.65
CA ALA A 26 -3.11 13.43 -2.70
C ALA A 26 -2.17 14.50 -3.26
N GLY A 27 -2.53 15.13 -4.39
CA GLY A 27 -1.83 16.32 -4.90
C GLY A 27 -0.38 16.10 -5.34
N PHE A 28 0.01 14.87 -5.69
CA PHE A 28 1.38 14.55 -6.11
C PHE A 28 1.72 15.14 -7.49
N GLY A 29 3.02 15.43 -7.70
CA GLY A 29 3.54 16.09 -8.88
C GLY A 29 3.45 15.25 -10.16
N ALA A 30 3.71 15.90 -11.33
CA ALA A 30 3.56 15.28 -12.65
C ALA A 30 4.57 14.16 -12.91
N GLU A 31 5.64 14.06 -12.13
CA GLU A 31 6.61 12.96 -12.15
C GLU A 31 6.01 11.62 -11.74
N TYR A 32 4.88 11.60 -11.07
CA TYR A 32 4.15 10.40 -10.67
C TYR A 32 2.86 10.26 -11.48
N GLY A 33 2.62 9.11 -12.06
CA GLY A 33 1.43 8.85 -12.87
C GLY A 33 0.85 7.46 -12.68
N GLY A 34 -0.23 7.14 -13.42
CA GLY A 34 -0.87 5.84 -13.42
C GLY A 34 -1.55 5.46 -12.08
N ARG A 35 -1.85 6.43 -11.22
CA ARG A 35 -2.51 6.24 -9.92
C ARG A 35 -3.49 7.37 -9.63
N THR A 36 -4.66 7.01 -9.08
CA THR A 36 -5.75 7.94 -8.76
C THR A 36 -5.90 8.21 -7.26
N SER A 37 -5.13 7.57 -6.39
CA SER A 37 -5.31 7.73 -4.95
C SER A 37 -4.07 8.26 -4.23
N SER A 38 -2.95 7.54 -4.30
CA SER A 38 -1.74 7.87 -3.56
C SER A 38 -0.50 7.26 -4.22
N VAL A 39 0.66 7.78 -3.85
CA VAL A 39 1.98 7.26 -4.26
C VAL A 39 2.85 7.14 -3.02
N MET A 40 3.61 6.05 -2.94
CA MET A 40 4.66 5.86 -1.95
C MET A 40 5.99 5.66 -2.68
N ASP A 41 6.93 6.57 -2.43
CA ASP A 41 8.27 6.54 -3.01
C ASP A 41 9.28 6.13 -1.92
N ILE A 42 9.88 4.95 -2.09
CA ILE A 42 10.84 4.39 -1.14
C ILE A 42 12.21 4.35 -1.76
N THR A 43 13.14 5.08 -1.17
CA THR A 43 14.55 5.04 -1.55
C THR A 43 15.33 4.21 -0.54
N THR A 44 16.05 3.21 -1.03
CA THR A 44 16.96 2.41 -0.22
C THR A 44 18.35 3.05 -0.14
N ARG A 45 19.02 2.87 1.01
CA ARG A 45 20.39 3.39 1.21
C ARG A 45 21.43 2.55 0.47
N ASP A 46 22.61 3.13 0.32
CA ASP A 46 23.79 2.40 -0.16
C ASP A 46 24.43 1.61 0.98
N GLY A 47 25.24 0.62 0.63
CA GLY A 47 26.09 -0.09 1.59
C GLY A 47 27.20 0.80 2.15
N ASN A 48 27.81 0.38 3.23
CA ASN A 48 28.93 1.08 3.86
C ASN A 48 30.10 1.21 2.88
N LYS A 49 30.58 2.45 2.68
CA LYS A 49 31.65 2.76 1.71
C LYS A 49 33.07 2.63 2.31
N LYS A 50 33.20 2.53 3.64
CA LYS A 50 34.49 2.59 4.36
C LYS A 50 34.93 1.24 4.91
N ARG A 51 33.99 0.44 5.44
CA ARG A 51 34.30 -0.83 6.11
C ARG A 51 33.21 -1.88 5.88
N LEU A 52 33.58 -3.14 6.02
CA LEU A 52 32.61 -4.22 6.14
C LEU A 52 31.87 -4.07 7.47
N SER A 53 30.57 -4.25 7.44
CA SER A 53 29.67 -4.11 8.57
C SER A 53 28.58 -5.17 8.45
N SER A 54 28.17 -5.74 9.57
CA SER A 54 27.10 -6.72 9.59
C SER A 54 26.15 -6.46 10.74
N LYS A 55 24.91 -6.93 10.58
CA LYS A 55 23.86 -6.83 11.58
C LYS A 55 23.07 -8.14 11.59
N VAL A 56 22.94 -8.75 12.74
CA VAL A 56 22.13 -9.96 12.95
C VAL A 56 21.11 -9.66 14.02
N ALA A 57 19.87 -10.02 13.79
CA ALA A 57 18.81 -9.86 14.77
C ALA A 57 17.95 -11.13 14.84
N ALA A 58 17.54 -11.48 16.04
CA ALA A 58 16.59 -12.55 16.30
C ALA A 58 15.52 -12.06 17.27
N SER A 59 14.28 -12.42 17.00
CA SER A 59 13.13 -12.06 17.80
C SER A 59 12.25 -13.28 18.06
N THR A 60 11.20 -13.12 18.85
CA THR A 60 10.19 -14.16 19.04
C THR A 60 9.40 -14.49 17.76
N PHE A 61 9.47 -13.64 16.73
CA PHE A 61 8.71 -13.79 15.47
C PHE A 61 9.54 -14.28 14.30
N GLY A 62 10.83 -13.93 14.26
CA GLY A 62 11.69 -14.21 13.13
C GLY A 62 13.12 -13.74 13.34
N ALA A 63 13.96 -13.96 12.36
CA ALA A 63 15.34 -13.54 12.35
C ALA A 63 15.67 -12.75 11.09
N LYS A 64 16.70 -11.92 11.17
CA LYS A 64 17.28 -11.23 10.03
C LYS A 64 18.80 -11.14 10.10
N ALA A 65 19.41 -11.10 8.94
CA ALA A 65 20.83 -10.81 8.79
C ALA A 65 21.04 -9.77 7.70
N MET A 66 21.99 -8.89 7.91
CA MET A 66 22.42 -7.90 6.92
C MET A 66 23.94 -7.87 6.90
N ILE A 67 24.50 -7.80 5.71
CA ILE A 67 25.92 -7.57 5.48
C ILE A 67 26.08 -6.46 4.44
N GLU A 68 27.00 -5.55 4.71
CA GLU A 68 27.27 -4.42 3.82
C GLU A 68 28.75 -4.04 3.86
N GLY A 69 29.26 -3.54 2.78
CA GLY A 69 30.64 -3.08 2.76
C GLY A 69 31.09 -2.56 1.42
N PRO A 70 32.33 -2.06 1.36
CA PRO A 70 32.95 -1.62 0.12
C PRO A 70 33.52 -2.82 -0.66
N ILE A 71 33.20 -2.86 -1.96
CA ILE A 71 33.96 -3.63 -2.94
C ILE A 71 35.19 -2.80 -3.34
N ILE A 72 34.97 -1.49 -3.59
CA ILE A 72 36.02 -0.50 -3.77
C ILE A 72 35.84 0.55 -2.67
N LYS A 73 36.82 0.62 -1.76
CA LYS A 73 36.76 1.55 -0.62
C LYS A 73 36.83 3.00 -1.07
N LEU A 74 36.02 3.85 -0.44
CA LEU A 74 36.15 5.30 -0.56
C LEU A 74 37.48 5.73 0.10
N LYS A 75 38.41 6.22 -0.71
CA LYS A 75 39.68 6.82 -0.27
C LYS A 75 39.52 8.33 -0.18
N GLU A 76 40.31 9.00 0.69
CA GLU A 76 40.27 10.46 0.86
C GLU A 76 40.52 11.22 -0.46
N ASN A 77 41.39 10.70 -1.32
CA ASN A 77 41.67 11.24 -2.65
C ASN A 77 41.19 10.33 -3.79
N GLY A 78 40.23 9.46 -3.52
CA GLY A 78 39.70 8.51 -4.50
C GLY A 78 38.57 9.09 -5.35
N ASN A 79 38.51 8.69 -6.62
CA ASN A 79 37.53 9.20 -7.58
C ASN A 79 36.18 8.51 -7.49
N SER A 80 36.12 7.31 -6.93
CA SER A 80 34.88 6.52 -6.84
C SER A 80 34.91 5.51 -5.70
N SER A 81 33.74 5.05 -5.30
CA SER A 81 33.56 3.93 -4.37
C SER A 81 32.47 2.99 -4.89
N LEU A 82 32.69 1.70 -4.72
CA LEU A 82 31.70 0.67 -5.02
C LEU A 82 31.35 -0.05 -3.72
N SER A 83 30.08 -0.05 -3.35
CA SER A 83 29.60 -0.67 -2.11
C SER A 83 28.39 -1.57 -2.36
N PHE A 84 28.21 -2.55 -1.48
CA PHE A 84 27.07 -3.47 -1.52
C PHE A 84 26.33 -3.48 -0.17
N VAL A 85 25.06 -3.84 -0.22
CA VAL A 85 24.23 -4.23 0.93
C VAL A 85 23.39 -5.43 0.54
N LEU A 86 23.40 -6.45 1.39
CA LEU A 86 22.58 -7.65 1.28
C LEU A 86 21.83 -7.83 2.58
N THR A 87 20.56 -8.18 2.52
CA THR A 87 19.73 -8.47 3.69
C THR A 87 18.82 -9.64 3.41
N GLY A 88 18.65 -10.49 4.41
CA GLY A 88 17.66 -11.55 4.42
C GLY A 88 16.93 -11.55 5.74
N LYS A 89 15.62 -11.79 5.70
CA LYS A 89 14.79 -11.98 6.88
C LYS A 89 13.82 -13.12 6.70
N THR A 90 13.54 -13.83 7.78
CA THR A 90 12.64 -14.98 7.79
C THR A 90 11.77 -14.97 9.04
N SER A 91 10.55 -15.47 8.90
CA SER A 91 9.67 -15.71 10.04
C SER A 91 9.62 -17.19 10.37
N TYR A 92 9.78 -17.50 11.63
CA TYR A 92 9.54 -18.84 12.21
C TYR A 92 8.33 -18.84 13.17
N LEU A 93 7.47 -17.84 13.01
CA LEU A 93 6.29 -17.64 13.86
C LEU A 93 5.37 -18.87 13.92
N PRO A 94 5.11 -19.65 12.85
CA PRO A 94 4.33 -20.88 12.94
C PRO A 94 4.88 -21.90 13.94
N THR A 95 6.21 -21.91 14.14
CA THR A 95 6.86 -22.82 15.08
C THR A 95 6.91 -22.24 16.49
N THR A 96 7.41 -21.01 16.66
CA THR A 96 7.57 -20.38 17.97
C THR A 96 6.25 -20.09 18.66
N SER A 97 5.20 -19.75 17.92
CA SER A 97 3.88 -19.47 18.49
C SER A 97 3.21 -20.69 19.12
N LYS A 98 3.55 -21.90 18.72
CA LYS A 98 3.08 -23.14 19.35
C LYS A 98 3.53 -23.27 20.80
N TYR A 99 4.65 -22.64 21.14
CA TYR A 99 5.24 -22.70 22.49
C TYR A 99 5.02 -21.41 23.27
N ILE A 100 5.24 -20.25 22.63
CA ILE A 100 5.23 -18.94 23.30
C ILE A 100 3.84 -18.35 23.35
N TYR A 101 2.98 -18.60 22.33
CA TYR A 101 1.69 -17.95 22.14
C TYR A 101 0.54 -18.96 21.98
N GLN A 102 0.56 -20.06 22.73
CA GLN A 102 -0.51 -21.09 22.69
C GLN A 102 -1.90 -20.51 22.89
N TYR A 103 -2.03 -19.48 23.71
CA TYR A 103 -3.30 -18.79 23.98
C TYR A 103 -3.85 -18.04 22.76
N ALA A 104 -3.05 -17.77 21.72
CA ALA A 104 -3.49 -17.05 20.51
C ALA A 104 -4.17 -17.96 19.49
N ASN A 105 -3.70 -19.19 19.29
CA ASN A 105 -4.24 -20.15 18.30
C ASN A 105 -4.03 -21.62 18.71
N GLY A 106 -3.89 -21.90 19.98
CA GLY A 106 -3.71 -23.27 20.50
C GLY A 106 -2.46 -23.96 19.93
N PRO A 107 -2.50 -25.31 19.82
CA PRO A 107 -1.35 -26.10 19.38
C PRO A 107 -1.03 -25.92 17.88
N ASN A 108 -1.92 -25.31 17.10
CA ASN A 108 -1.71 -25.10 15.66
C ASN A 108 -0.67 -24.01 15.37
N GLY A 109 -0.44 -23.10 16.32
CA GLY A 109 0.41 -21.93 16.13
C GLY A 109 -0.21 -20.90 15.18
N LEU A 110 0.46 -19.77 15.01
CA LEU A 110 0.01 -18.71 14.10
C LEU A 110 0.34 -19.06 12.64
N PRO A 111 -0.57 -18.82 11.70
CA PRO A 111 -0.48 -19.36 10.33
C PRO A 111 0.45 -18.58 9.39
N PHE A 112 1.22 -17.61 9.88
CA PHE A 112 1.93 -16.62 9.05
C PHE A 112 3.43 -16.95 8.96
N SER A 113 3.96 -17.04 7.73
CA SER A 113 5.40 -17.17 7.50
C SER A 113 5.84 -16.37 6.29
N TYR A 114 7.06 -15.84 6.32
CA TYR A 114 7.65 -15.13 5.20
C TYR A 114 9.17 -15.36 5.12
N ASN A 115 9.71 -15.16 3.91
CA ASN A 115 11.13 -15.12 3.63
C ASN A 115 11.40 -14.00 2.64
N ASP A 116 12.32 -13.09 2.98
CA ASP A 116 12.66 -11.95 2.15
C ASP A 116 14.15 -11.85 1.94
N PHE A 117 14.51 -11.55 0.70
CA PHE A 117 15.88 -11.23 0.31
C PHE A 117 15.93 -9.92 -0.46
N TYR A 118 16.93 -9.11 -0.16
CA TYR A 118 17.19 -7.87 -0.88
C TYR A 118 18.68 -7.68 -1.04
N GLY A 119 19.11 -7.26 -2.24
CA GLY A 119 20.49 -6.93 -2.54
C GLY A 119 20.59 -5.65 -3.36
N LYS A 120 21.63 -4.86 -3.09
CA LYS A 120 21.95 -3.65 -3.85
C LYS A 120 23.45 -3.44 -3.95
N VAL A 121 23.90 -3.06 -5.13
CA VAL A 121 25.27 -2.60 -5.39
C VAL A 121 25.22 -1.16 -5.89
N SER A 122 26.10 -0.29 -5.38
CA SER A 122 26.08 1.13 -5.69
C SER A 122 27.49 1.65 -5.98
N LEU A 123 27.69 2.17 -7.19
CA LEU A 123 28.86 2.91 -7.61
C LEU A 123 28.60 4.41 -7.39
N ASN A 124 29.47 5.07 -6.65
CA ASN A 124 29.37 6.50 -6.35
C ASN A 124 30.65 7.19 -6.77
N SER A 125 30.53 8.25 -7.55
CA SER A 125 31.63 9.13 -7.94
C SER A 125 31.75 10.33 -6.98
N THR A 126 32.91 10.97 -6.95
CA THR A 126 33.16 12.18 -6.14
C THR A 126 32.39 13.40 -6.59
N ASN A 127 32.00 13.48 -7.88
CA ASN A 127 31.15 14.55 -8.39
C ASN A 127 29.66 14.41 -8.00
N GLY A 128 29.31 13.35 -7.25
CA GLY A 128 27.93 13.04 -6.84
C GLY A 128 27.16 12.15 -7.83
N SER A 129 27.74 11.82 -9.00
CA SER A 129 27.13 10.86 -9.91
C SER A 129 27.11 9.47 -9.28
N LYS A 130 26.05 8.73 -9.56
CA LYS A 130 25.77 7.44 -8.93
C LYS A 130 25.09 6.49 -9.90
N ILE A 131 25.44 5.20 -9.79
CA ILE A 131 24.72 4.10 -10.47
C ILE A 131 24.45 3.03 -9.42
N SER A 132 23.25 2.50 -9.37
CA SER A 132 22.88 1.42 -8.46
C SER A 132 22.12 0.34 -9.20
N LEU A 133 22.41 -0.93 -8.85
CA LEU A 133 21.64 -2.10 -9.24
C LEU A 133 21.08 -2.75 -7.99
N PHE A 134 19.86 -3.25 -8.07
CA PHE A 134 19.18 -3.90 -6.95
C PHE A 134 18.34 -5.10 -7.42
N GLY A 135 18.08 -6.01 -6.50
CA GLY A 135 17.15 -7.12 -6.69
C GLY A 135 16.52 -7.53 -5.37
N PHE A 136 15.35 -8.15 -5.47
CA PHE A 136 14.61 -8.64 -4.31
C PHE A 136 13.79 -9.88 -4.65
N ASP A 137 13.53 -10.70 -3.63
CA ASP A 137 12.59 -11.82 -3.64
C ASP A 137 11.88 -11.87 -2.28
N PHE A 138 10.57 -11.68 -2.30
CA PHE A 138 9.71 -11.65 -1.12
C PHE A 138 8.66 -12.74 -1.24
N ASN A 139 8.69 -13.69 -0.31
CA ASN A 139 7.75 -14.80 -0.25
C ASN A 139 6.97 -14.74 1.05
N ASP A 140 5.67 -14.96 0.97
CA ASP A 140 4.77 -14.92 2.10
C ASP A 140 3.72 -16.03 2.00
N LYS A 141 3.41 -16.68 3.11
CA LYS A 141 2.48 -17.79 3.15
C LYS A 141 1.60 -17.73 4.38
N VAL A 142 0.30 -17.98 4.18
CA VAL A 142 -0.68 -18.10 5.26
C VAL A 142 -1.48 -19.37 5.06
N ILE A 143 -1.58 -20.20 6.08
CA ILE A 143 -2.31 -21.47 6.03
C ILE A 143 -3.37 -21.48 7.13
N TYR A 144 -4.63 -21.47 6.73
CA TYR A 144 -5.76 -21.76 7.61
C TYR A 144 -6.21 -23.21 7.39
N PRO A 145 -5.85 -24.14 8.30
CA PRO A 145 -6.11 -25.57 8.11
C PRO A 145 -7.58 -25.85 7.86
N GLY A 146 -7.88 -26.57 6.77
CA GLY A 146 -9.25 -26.92 6.39
C GLY A 146 -10.10 -25.79 5.78
N ILE A 147 -9.55 -24.58 5.63
CA ILE A 147 -10.26 -23.40 5.09
C ILE A 147 -9.59 -22.95 3.80
N ALA A 148 -8.37 -22.36 3.89
CA ALA A 148 -7.67 -21.83 2.74
C ALA A 148 -6.16 -21.74 2.98
N SER A 149 -5.40 -21.81 1.90
CA SER A 149 -3.97 -21.51 1.87
C SER A 149 -3.71 -20.40 0.87
N PHE A 150 -2.97 -19.39 1.31
CA PHE A 150 -2.52 -18.28 0.47
C PHE A 150 -1.01 -18.29 0.35
N ASN A 151 -0.52 -18.02 -0.84
CA ASN A 151 0.89 -17.87 -1.13
C ASN A 151 1.11 -16.62 -1.99
N TRP A 152 1.97 -15.72 -1.54
CA TRP A 152 2.35 -14.51 -2.26
C TRP A 152 3.85 -14.57 -2.59
N ASN A 153 4.18 -14.19 -3.80
CA ASN A 153 5.56 -14.00 -4.22
C ASN A 153 5.70 -12.66 -4.93
N SER A 154 6.73 -11.92 -4.57
CA SER A 154 7.15 -10.69 -5.26
C SER A 154 8.62 -10.77 -5.57
N ILE A 155 8.96 -10.86 -6.85
CA ILE A 155 10.35 -10.87 -7.31
C ILE A 155 10.60 -9.69 -8.25
N GLY A 156 11.78 -9.11 -8.19
CA GLY A 156 12.12 -8.03 -9.09
C GLY A 156 13.57 -7.59 -8.98
N GLY A 157 13.93 -6.74 -9.93
CA GLY A 157 15.26 -6.14 -9.98
C GLY A 157 15.30 -4.97 -10.93
N GLY A 158 16.34 -4.17 -10.81
CA GLY A 158 16.50 -3.00 -11.64
C GLY A 158 17.73 -2.20 -11.33
N GLY A 159 17.78 -1.04 -11.95
CA GLY A 159 18.84 -0.07 -11.74
C GLY A 159 18.34 1.35 -11.76
N ASN A 160 19.08 2.20 -11.09
CA ASN A 160 18.89 3.64 -11.19
C ASN A 160 20.25 4.34 -11.27
N PHE A 161 20.25 5.50 -11.90
CA PHE A 161 21.44 6.33 -11.98
C PHE A 161 21.09 7.81 -11.79
N VAL A 162 22.08 8.52 -11.31
CA VAL A 162 22.10 9.98 -11.19
C VAL A 162 23.39 10.45 -11.82
N LEU A 163 23.33 11.30 -12.82
CA LEU A 163 24.49 11.88 -13.48
C LEU A 163 24.50 13.40 -13.24
N ILE A 164 25.64 13.89 -12.83
CA ILE A 164 25.91 15.31 -12.63
C ILE A 164 27.01 15.71 -13.62
N PRO A 165 26.66 16.19 -14.82
CA PRO A 165 27.65 16.61 -15.80
C PRO A 165 28.44 17.82 -15.30
N SER A 166 29.75 17.80 -15.50
CA SER A 166 30.64 18.93 -15.12
C SER A 166 30.33 20.16 -15.97
N GLY A 167 30.24 21.32 -15.33
CA GLY A 167 30.04 22.60 -16.03
C GLY A 167 28.60 22.82 -16.54
N ASN A 168 27.66 22.01 -16.15
CA ASN A 168 26.25 22.13 -16.54
C ASN A 168 25.32 22.17 -15.31
N ASN A 169 24.26 22.98 -15.37
CA ASN A 169 23.27 23.10 -14.31
C ASN A 169 22.14 22.04 -14.45
N THR A 170 22.45 20.89 -15.05
CA THR A 170 21.47 19.84 -15.32
C THR A 170 21.82 18.60 -14.51
N LEU A 171 20.83 18.09 -13.78
CA LEU A 171 20.86 16.76 -13.16
C LEU A 171 20.09 15.81 -14.07
N ILE A 172 20.66 14.65 -14.35
CA ILE A 172 20.05 13.60 -15.16
C ILE A 172 19.83 12.38 -14.26
N GLU A 173 18.60 11.92 -14.15
CA GLU A 173 18.24 10.74 -13.38
C GLU A 173 17.55 9.74 -14.33
N GLY A 174 17.77 8.48 -14.12
CA GLY A 174 17.08 7.44 -14.86
C GLY A 174 16.87 6.21 -13.99
N ASN A 175 15.85 5.46 -14.33
CA ASN A 175 15.53 4.20 -13.72
C ASN A 175 15.08 3.19 -14.77
N PHE A 176 15.36 1.93 -14.50
CA PHE A 176 14.77 0.79 -15.19
C PHE A 176 14.56 -0.33 -14.19
N ALA A 177 13.44 -0.98 -14.23
CA ALA A 177 13.13 -2.07 -13.31
C ALA A 177 12.15 -3.04 -13.97
N TYR A 178 12.22 -4.28 -13.53
CA TYR A 178 11.19 -5.30 -13.75
C TYR A 178 10.78 -5.86 -12.41
N SER A 179 9.48 -6.08 -12.21
CA SER A 179 8.99 -6.81 -11.06
C SER A 179 7.75 -7.63 -11.41
N GLN A 180 7.57 -8.71 -10.69
CA GLN A 180 6.43 -9.59 -10.79
C GLN A 180 5.84 -9.81 -9.39
N TYR A 181 4.53 -9.84 -9.30
CA TYR A 181 3.76 -10.24 -8.13
C TYR A 181 2.83 -11.37 -8.51
N LEU A 182 2.77 -12.40 -7.68
CA LEU A 182 1.90 -13.55 -7.82
C LEU A 182 1.18 -13.78 -6.49
N ILE A 183 -0.12 -14.03 -6.54
CA ILE A 183 -0.91 -14.56 -5.44
C ILE A 183 -1.64 -15.81 -5.90
N ASN A 184 -1.61 -16.86 -5.08
CA ASN A 184 -2.41 -18.06 -5.23
C ASN A 184 -3.23 -18.29 -3.96
N GLU A 185 -4.49 -18.61 -4.14
CA GLU A 185 -5.40 -19.07 -3.08
C GLU A 185 -5.86 -20.47 -3.42
N THR A 186 -5.75 -21.37 -2.47
CA THR A 186 -6.26 -22.74 -2.58
C THR A 186 -7.24 -22.98 -1.45
N THR A 187 -8.46 -23.36 -1.78
CA THR A 187 -9.50 -23.74 -0.84
C THR A 187 -9.85 -25.22 -1.01
N SER A 188 -10.58 -25.80 -0.07
CA SER A 188 -11.06 -27.19 -0.18
C SER A 188 -12.33 -27.29 -1.03
N ALA A 189 -13.01 -26.19 -1.31
CA ALA A 189 -14.36 -26.16 -1.86
C ALA A 189 -14.47 -25.65 -3.30
N THR A 190 -13.45 -24.90 -3.79
CA THR A 190 -13.46 -24.28 -5.12
C THR A 190 -12.13 -24.55 -5.83
N PRO A 191 -12.08 -24.42 -7.17
CA PRO A 191 -10.81 -24.35 -7.89
C PRO A 191 -9.89 -23.26 -7.31
N ALA A 192 -8.59 -23.40 -7.54
CA ALA A 192 -7.63 -22.43 -7.05
C ALA A 192 -7.80 -21.08 -7.74
N ASN A 193 -7.73 -19.99 -6.97
CA ASN A 193 -7.69 -18.63 -7.48
C ASN A 193 -6.24 -18.19 -7.67
N SER A 194 -5.96 -17.48 -8.75
CA SER A 194 -4.63 -16.92 -8.99
C SER A 194 -4.68 -15.52 -9.58
N SER A 195 -3.70 -14.70 -9.23
CA SER A 195 -3.47 -13.43 -9.90
C SER A 195 -1.98 -13.16 -10.01
N ALA A 196 -1.50 -12.99 -11.23
CA ALA A 196 -0.13 -12.61 -11.51
C ALA A 196 -0.11 -11.27 -12.25
N ILE A 197 0.71 -10.33 -11.79
CA ILE A 197 1.03 -9.12 -12.51
C ILE A 197 2.54 -8.95 -12.56
N GLY A 198 3.08 -8.79 -13.76
CA GLY A 198 4.49 -8.50 -13.99
C GLY A 198 4.62 -7.28 -14.89
N GLY A 199 5.74 -6.57 -14.78
CA GLY A 199 5.93 -5.43 -15.65
C GLY A 199 7.29 -4.79 -15.53
N PHE A 200 7.64 -4.07 -16.58
CA PHE A 200 8.83 -3.22 -16.61
C PHE A 200 8.43 -1.75 -16.49
N ASN A 201 9.35 -1.01 -15.92
CA ASN A 201 9.30 0.46 -15.83
C ASN A 201 10.66 0.99 -16.24
N GLY A 202 10.67 1.96 -17.13
CA GLY A 202 11.86 2.69 -17.53
C GLY A 202 11.56 4.16 -17.69
N GLY A 203 12.46 5.03 -17.23
CA GLY A 203 12.24 6.47 -17.34
C GLY A 203 13.50 7.29 -17.17
N PHE A 204 13.43 8.52 -17.70
CA PHE A 204 14.46 9.54 -17.56
C PHE A 204 13.84 10.82 -17.02
N LYS A 205 14.55 11.47 -16.13
CA LYS A 205 14.19 12.76 -15.53
C LYS A 205 15.37 13.72 -15.66
N PHE A 206 15.11 14.88 -16.20
CA PHE A 206 16.06 15.98 -16.36
C PHE A 206 15.65 17.13 -15.44
N THR A 207 16.55 17.61 -14.61
CA THR A 207 16.34 18.75 -13.74
C THR A 207 17.31 19.86 -14.09
N ASN A 208 16.79 20.96 -14.63
CA ASN A 208 17.57 22.14 -14.96
C ASN A 208 17.42 23.20 -13.86
N PHE A 209 18.52 23.62 -13.27
CA PHE A 209 18.58 24.67 -12.27
C PHE A 209 18.80 26.02 -12.93
N LEU A 210 17.81 26.90 -12.85
CA LEU A 210 17.78 28.22 -13.46
C LEU A 210 17.85 29.30 -12.37
N GLY A 211 19.02 29.42 -11.75
CA GLY A 211 19.21 30.27 -10.58
C GLY A 211 18.36 29.80 -9.40
N ARG A 212 17.33 30.58 -9.02
CA ARG A 212 16.38 30.19 -7.95
C ARG A 212 15.22 29.33 -8.42
N ASN A 213 14.99 29.26 -9.71
CA ASN A 213 13.91 28.47 -10.34
C ASN A 213 14.45 27.12 -10.83
N GLN A 214 13.56 26.22 -11.13
CA GLN A 214 13.92 24.89 -11.58
C GLN A 214 12.88 24.42 -12.61
N VAL A 215 13.35 23.73 -13.64
CA VAL A 215 12.47 23.03 -14.59
C VAL A 215 12.83 21.56 -14.58
N VAL A 216 11.84 20.72 -14.35
CA VAL A 216 11.94 19.26 -14.39
C VAL A 216 11.11 18.76 -15.54
N TYR A 217 11.67 17.89 -16.39
CA TYR A 217 10.93 17.21 -17.43
C TYR A 217 11.45 15.80 -17.58
N GLY A 218 10.62 14.93 -18.09
CA GLY A 218 11.00 13.55 -18.25
C GLY A 218 9.97 12.75 -19.03
N PHE A 219 10.30 11.49 -19.25
CA PHE A 219 9.42 10.52 -19.86
C PHE A 219 9.52 9.17 -19.16
N GLU A 220 8.44 8.40 -19.26
CA GLU A 220 8.33 7.05 -18.71
C GLU A 220 7.72 6.11 -19.75
N LEU A 221 8.21 4.89 -19.75
CA LEU A 221 7.66 3.76 -20.48
C LEU A 221 7.34 2.65 -19.47
N LEU A 222 6.09 2.22 -19.45
CA LEU A 222 5.59 1.19 -18.58
C LEU A 222 5.00 0.06 -19.42
N GLY A 223 5.34 -1.15 -19.09
CA GLY A 223 4.70 -2.32 -19.68
C GLY A 223 4.23 -3.25 -18.60
N TYR A 224 3.00 -3.73 -18.71
CA TYR A 224 2.39 -4.66 -17.77
C TYR A 224 1.89 -5.90 -18.50
N ARG A 225 1.96 -7.02 -17.80
CA ARG A 225 1.29 -8.27 -18.17
C ARG A 225 0.55 -8.77 -16.96
N ASN A 226 -0.73 -9.09 -17.11
CA ASN A 226 -1.51 -9.76 -16.06
C ASN A 226 -2.00 -11.13 -16.54
N ASN A 227 -2.22 -11.97 -15.54
CA ASN A 227 -2.98 -13.20 -15.64
C ASN A 227 -3.82 -13.28 -14.38
N PHE A 228 -5.12 -13.18 -14.53
CA PHE A 228 -6.10 -13.21 -13.45
C PHE A 228 -7.08 -14.35 -13.71
N ASP A 229 -7.25 -15.21 -12.72
CA ASP A 229 -8.12 -16.36 -12.75
C ASP A 229 -8.80 -16.49 -11.39
N TYR A 230 -10.08 -16.20 -11.35
CA TYR A 230 -10.87 -16.14 -10.13
C TYR A 230 -12.17 -16.92 -10.27
N HIS A 231 -12.38 -17.86 -9.36
CA HIS A 231 -13.54 -18.70 -9.26
C HIS A 231 -14.35 -18.31 -8.02
N ALA A 232 -15.61 -17.95 -8.21
CA ALA A 232 -16.50 -17.54 -7.13
C ALA A 232 -17.62 -18.55 -6.92
N GLY A 233 -17.82 -18.91 -5.66
CA GLY A 233 -19.00 -19.66 -5.20
C GLY A 233 -19.13 -21.07 -5.75
N TYR A 234 -20.28 -21.67 -5.48
CA TYR A 234 -20.61 -23.06 -5.87
C TYR A 234 -20.95 -23.23 -7.35
N ASN A 235 -21.38 -22.15 -8.01
CA ASN A 235 -21.74 -22.18 -9.42
C ASN A 235 -20.53 -22.11 -10.35
N ASN A 236 -19.32 -22.12 -9.78
CA ASN A 236 -18.05 -22.04 -10.51
C ASN A 236 -18.03 -20.87 -11.51
N ILE A 237 -18.55 -19.71 -11.06
CA ILE A 237 -18.47 -18.48 -11.84
C ILE A 237 -17.01 -18.11 -11.97
N GLU A 238 -16.55 -18.05 -13.22
CA GLU A 238 -15.17 -17.78 -13.55
C GLU A 238 -15.04 -16.36 -14.11
N VAL A 239 -14.08 -15.60 -13.58
CA VAL A 239 -13.65 -14.33 -14.13
C VAL A 239 -12.17 -14.43 -14.46
N THR A 240 -11.86 -14.47 -15.74
CA THR A 240 -10.49 -14.56 -16.22
C THR A 240 -10.11 -13.33 -17.02
N GLN A 241 -8.89 -12.88 -16.87
CA GLN A 241 -8.30 -11.85 -17.72
C GLN A 241 -6.82 -12.15 -17.97
N GLN A 242 -6.44 -12.27 -19.22
CA GLN A 242 -5.05 -12.31 -19.63
C GLN A 242 -4.80 -11.18 -20.61
N GLY A 243 -3.72 -10.43 -20.38
CA GLY A 243 -3.43 -9.32 -21.26
C GLY A 243 -2.11 -8.62 -20.99
N THR A 244 -1.79 -7.72 -21.88
CA THR A 244 -0.65 -6.81 -21.76
C THR A 244 -1.14 -5.38 -21.90
N SER A 245 -0.48 -4.47 -21.19
CA SER A 245 -0.75 -3.04 -21.31
C SER A 245 0.57 -2.29 -21.44
N THR A 246 0.61 -1.37 -22.39
CA THR A 246 1.74 -0.46 -22.58
C THR A 246 1.28 0.97 -22.34
N GLU A 247 2.03 1.69 -21.55
CA GLU A 247 1.76 3.08 -21.17
C GLU A 247 3.02 3.92 -21.42
N ILE A 248 2.85 5.07 -22.04
CA ILE A 248 3.92 6.02 -22.32
C ILE A 248 3.51 7.37 -21.72
N ALA A 249 4.41 8.01 -21.00
CA ALA A 249 4.11 9.30 -20.42
C ALA A 249 5.26 10.28 -20.57
N GLY A 250 4.93 11.52 -20.91
CA GLY A 250 5.83 12.66 -20.82
C GLY A 250 5.32 13.67 -19.80
N TYR A 251 6.24 14.37 -19.13
CA TYR A 251 5.85 15.38 -18.16
C TYR A 251 6.82 16.56 -18.10
N VAL A 252 6.29 17.70 -17.72
CA VAL A 252 7.04 18.91 -17.40
C VAL A 252 6.52 19.54 -16.11
N LYS A 253 7.41 20.00 -15.26
CA LYS A 253 7.11 20.73 -14.01
C LYS A 253 8.07 21.90 -13.88
N ALA A 254 7.56 23.09 -13.63
CA ALA A 254 8.36 24.25 -13.33
C ALA A 254 8.19 24.64 -11.87
N LYS A 255 9.27 24.94 -11.18
CA LYS A 255 9.27 25.47 -9.81
C LYS A 255 9.70 26.91 -9.84
N PHE A 256 8.79 27.79 -9.48
CA PHE A 256 9.01 29.23 -9.37
C PHE A 256 9.14 29.64 -7.91
N LEU A 257 10.23 30.32 -7.58
CA LEU A 257 10.45 30.92 -6.28
C LEU A 257 10.43 32.44 -6.42
N SER A 258 9.50 33.11 -5.73
CA SER A 258 9.40 34.58 -5.73
C SER A 258 10.67 35.26 -5.22
N LYS A 259 10.86 36.54 -5.58
CA LYS A 259 12.06 37.33 -5.17
C LYS A 259 12.23 37.34 -3.65
N ASN A 260 11.17 37.51 -2.90
CA ASN A 260 11.15 37.52 -1.44
C ASN A 260 11.12 36.12 -0.80
N ARG A 261 11.23 35.05 -1.59
CA ARG A 261 11.20 33.64 -1.17
C ARG A 261 9.95 33.21 -0.37
N LYS A 262 8.88 34.02 -0.40
CA LYS A 262 7.65 33.70 0.31
C LYS A 262 6.74 32.76 -0.47
N LEU A 263 6.70 32.86 -1.80
CA LEU A 263 5.85 32.03 -2.66
C LEU A 263 6.70 31.04 -3.45
N VAL A 264 6.35 29.77 -3.33
CA VAL A 264 6.76 28.70 -4.24
C VAL A 264 5.52 28.28 -5.03
N LEU A 265 5.62 28.24 -6.35
CA LEU A 265 4.55 27.79 -7.24
C LEU A 265 5.10 26.71 -8.18
N GLU A 266 4.41 25.59 -8.30
CA GLU A 266 4.84 24.45 -9.11
C GLU A 266 3.73 24.01 -10.07
N PRO A 267 3.50 24.74 -11.19
CA PRO A 267 2.66 24.23 -12.29
C PRO A 267 3.34 23.05 -12.97
N SER A 268 2.54 22.08 -13.38
CA SER A 268 3.03 20.91 -14.10
C SER A 268 1.96 20.32 -15.01
N LEU A 269 2.42 19.62 -16.05
CA LEU A 269 1.57 18.91 -17.00
C LEU A 269 2.20 17.53 -17.23
N ARG A 270 1.38 16.50 -17.14
CA ARG A 270 1.68 15.15 -17.60
C ARG A 270 0.75 14.83 -18.76
N ILE A 271 1.29 14.23 -19.80
CA ILE A 271 0.53 13.62 -20.90
C ILE A 271 0.79 12.13 -20.80
N HIS A 272 -0.26 11.36 -20.53
CA HIS A 272 -0.19 9.93 -20.35
C HIS A 272 -0.97 9.24 -21.47
N GLU A 273 -0.28 8.46 -22.29
CA GLU A 273 -0.83 7.63 -23.34
C GLU A 273 -0.95 6.20 -22.85
N TYR A 274 -2.17 5.70 -22.79
CA TYR A 274 -2.49 4.29 -22.57
C TYR A 274 -2.55 3.60 -23.94
N ALA A 275 -1.38 3.27 -24.48
CA ALA A 275 -1.22 2.87 -25.89
C ALA A 275 -2.07 1.65 -26.26
N THR A 276 -2.17 0.66 -25.38
CA THR A 276 -3.02 -0.53 -25.60
C THR A 276 -4.51 -0.19 -25.70
N LEU A 277 -4.96 0.87 -25.02
CA LEU A 277 -6.35 1.33 -25.03
C LEU A 277 -6.61 2.43 -26.06
N GLY A 278 -5.58 2.95 -26.71
CA GLY A 278 -5.67 4.11 -27.59
C GLY A 278 -6.22 5.35 -26.90
N THR A 279 -5.88 5.57 -25.63
CA THR A 279 -6.47 6.64 -24.81
C THR A 279 -5.41 7.58 -24.27
N LEU A 280 -5.52 8.84 -24.63
CA LEU A 280 -4.67 9.93 -24.14
C LEU A 280 -5.29 10.62 -22.94
N SER A 281 -4.50 10.81 -21.88
CA SER A 281 -4.91 11.52 -20.66
C SER A 281 -4.00 12.73 -20.40
N PRO A 282 -4.41 13.95 -20.74
CA PRO A 282 -3.74 15.16 -20.27
C PRO A 282 -4.08 15.41 -18.80
N GLU A 283 -3.04 15.61 -17.98
CA GLU A 283 -3.13 15.72 -16.54
C GLU A 283 -2.43 16.98 -16.02
N PRO A 284 -3.10 18.16 -16.14
CA PRO A 284 -2.61 19.40 -15.54
C PRO A 284 -2.66 19.31 -14.03
N ARG A 285 -1.59 19.81 -13.37
CA ARG A 285 -1.47 19.84 -11.91
C ARG A 285 -0.82 21.14 -11.47
N LEU A 286 -1.21 21.61 -10.32
CA LEU A 286 -0.67 22.80 -9.69
C LEU A 286 -0.47 22.57 -8.22
N SER A 287 0.72 22.87 -7.70
CA SER A 287 0.97 22.92 -6.27
C SER A 287 1.70 24.18 -5.88
N GLY A 288 1.62 24.55 -4.62
CA GLY A 288 2.31 25.72 -4.13
C GLY A 288 2.36 25.82 -2.61
N LYS A 289 3.26 26.67 -2.18
CA LYS A 289 3.48 26.99 -0.76
C LYS A 289 3.68 28.50 -0.61
N TYR A 290 2.95 29.09 0.34
CA TYR A 290 3.10 30.50 0.69
C TYR A 290 3.50 30.64 2.15
N ASN A 291 4.70 31.19 2.39
CA ASN A 291 5.19 31.50 3.73
C ASN A 291 4.57 32.82 4.20
N ILE A 292 3.48 32.71 4.98
CA ILE A 292 2.78 33.88 5.55
C ILE A 292 3.72 34.59 6.53
N SER A 293 4.37 33.78 7.38
CA SER A 293 5.42 34.21 8.31
C SER A 293 6.51 33.13 8.42
N ASN A 294 7.52 33.37 9.23
CA ASN A 294 8.54 32.35 9.52
C ASN A 294 7.99 31.11 10.25
N ARG A 295 6.77 31.20 10.81
CA ARG A 295 6.14 30.15 11.60
C ARG A 295 4.85 29.60 10.98
N ILE A 296 4.30 30.26 9.98
CA ILE A 296 3.01 29.90 9.37
C ILE A 296 3.20 29.79 7.86
N ARG A 297 2.85 28.64 7.33
CA ARG A 297 2.93 28.31 5.91
C ARG A 297 1.59 27.78 5.44
N PHE A 298 1.09 28.32 4.34
CA PHE A 298 -0.05 27.79 3.60
C PHE A 298 0.46 26.92 2.46
N LYS A 299 -0.16 25.75 2.26
CA LYS A 299 0.14 24.82 1.17
C LYS A 299 -1.14 24.48 0.42
N PHE A 300 -1.03 24.27 -0.88
CA PHE A 300 -2.13 23.80 -1.70
C PHE A 300 -1.62 22.91 -2.82
N ALA A 301 -2.46 21.99 -3.29
CA ALA A 301 -2.20 21.18 -4.46
C ALA A 301 -3.52 20.74 -5.09
N GLY A 302 -3.52 20.59 -6.41
CA GLY A 302 -4.67 20.07 -7.15
C GLY A 302 -4.25 19.59 -8.53
N GLY A 303 -5.09 18.75 -9.13
CA GLY A 303 -4.82 18.25 -10.47
C GLY A 303 -5.70 17.09 -10.87
N ILE A 304 -5.48 16.64 -12.11
CA ILE A 304 -6.16 15.51 -12.74
C ILE A 304 -5.22 14.31 -12.76
N TYR A 305 -5.78 13.13 -12.50
CA TYR A 305 -5.05 11.87 -12.38
C TYR A 305 -5.81 10.76 -13.08
N SER A 306 -5.08 9.83 -13.70
CA SER A 306 -5.67 8.66 -14.34
C SER A 306 -4.97 7.37 -13.93
N GLN A 307 -5.64 6.24 -14.12
CA GLN A 307 -5.15 4.91 -13.77
C GLN A 307 -5.81 3.86 -14.65
N ASN A 308 -5.01 2.92 -15.16
CA ASN A 308 -5.49 1.76 -15.88
C ASN A 308 -5.70 0.53 -14.97
N LEU A 309 -4.79 0.29 -14.04
CA LEU A 309 -4.88 -0.86 -13.13
C LEU A 309 -6.11 -0.81 -12.24
N VAL A 310 -6.81 -1.93 -12.13
CA VAL A 310 -7.95 -2.16 -11.25
C VAL A 310 -7.55 -3.18 -10.21
N SER A 311 -7.87 -2.92 -8.95
CA SER A 311 -7.72 -3.89 -7.87
C SER A 311 -8.95 -4.78 -7.84
N ALA A 312 -8.76 -6.08 -8.00
CA ALA A 312 -9.82 -7.07 -7.84
C ALA A 312 -9.86 -7.54 -6.39
N SER A 313 -10.92 -7.18 -5.68
CA SER A 313 -11.15 -7.59 -4.31
C SER A 313 -12.63 -7.88 -4.09
N SER A 314 -12.93 -8.85 -3.21
CA SER A 314 -14.30 -9.16 -2.84
C SER A 314 -14.92 -8.03 -2.02
N ASP A 315 -16.02 -7.47 -2.49
CA ASP A 315 -16.80 -6.46 -1.76
C ASP A 315 -17.69 -7.07 -0.66
N GLN A 316 -17.82 -8.39 -0.61
CA GLN A 316 -18.67 -9.07 0.38
C GLN A 316 -17.89 -9.55 1.59
N ASP A 317 -16.60 -9.77 1.48
CA ASP A 317 -15.77 -10.23 2.59
C ASP A 317 -15.32 -9.08 3.48
N VAL A 318 -15.41 -9.30 4.79
CA VAL A 318 -14.92 -8.34 5.78
C VAL A 318 -13.40 -8.22 5.72
N VAL A 319 -12.73 -9.33 5.39
CA VAL A 319 -11.28 -9.39 5.16
C VAL A 319 -11.04 -10.12 3.85
N ASN A 320 -10.43 -9.43 2.92
CA ASN A 320 -10.00 -10.01 1.67
C ASN A 320 -8.49 -10.23 1.70
N LEU A 321 -8.08 -11.49 1.70
CA LEU A 321 -6.67 -11.88 1.64
C LEU A 321 -6.20 -12.10 0.20
N PHE A 322 -7.11 -12.42 -0.72
CA PHE A 322 -6.82 -12.50 -2.14
C PHE A 322 -6.85 -11.10 -2.76
N TYR A 323 -5.69 -10.58 -3.13
CA TYR A 323 -5.53 -9.26 -3.72
C TYR A 323 -5.03 -9.38 -5.16
N GLY A 324 -5.96 -9.38 -6.10
CA GLY A 324 -5.68 -9.52 -7.52
C GLY A 324 -5.61 -8.19 -8.25
N PHE A 325 -5.07 -8.23 -9.47
CA PHE A 325 -4.94 -7.07 -10.35
C PHE A 325 -5.55 -7.37 -11.72
N LEU A 326 -6.27 -6.38 -12.22
CA LEU A 326 -6.91 -6.38 -13.53
C LEU A 326 -6.49 -5.11 -14.30
N PHE A 327 -6.60 -5.15 -15.60
CA PHE A 327 -6.55 -3.95 -16.44
C PHE A 327 -7.95 -3.43 -16.71
N SER A 328 -8.02 -2.22 -17.24
CA SER A 328 -9.24 -1.67 -17.81
C SER A 328 -9.87 -2.68 -18.78
N PRO A 329 -11.12 -3.06 -18.53
CA PRO A 329 -11.74 -4.18 -19.22
C PRO A 329 -12.22 -3.80 -20.61
N ASP A 330 -12.27 -4.80 -21.50
CA ASP A 330 -12.90 -4.68 -22.80
C ASP A 330 -14.43 -4.79 -22.72
N ASN A 331 -14.93 -5.52 -21.73
CA ASN A 331 -16.35 -5.75 -21.49
C ASN A 331 -16.92 -4.76 -20.46
N LEU A 332 -17.04 -3.47 -20.84
CA LEU A 332 -17.74 -2.45 -20.08
C LEU A 332 -19.17 -2.28 -20.59
N GLN A 333 -20.07 -1.89 -19.71
CA GLN A 333 -21.41 -1.42 -20.12
C GLN A 333 -21.29 -0.15 -21.00
N SER A 334 -22.16 -0.04 -22.00
CA SER A 334 -22.14 1.10 -22.94
C SER A 334 -22.56 2.42 -22.30
N TYR A 335 -23.39 2.38 -21.27
CA TYR A 335 -23.95 3.52 -20.55
C TYR A 335 -23.88 3.31 -19.05
N TYR A 336 -23.77 4.39 -18.29
CA TYR A 336 -23.83 4.36 -16.83
C TYR A 336 -24.55 5.59 -16.28
N THR A 337 -25.10 5.48 -15.07
CA THR A 337 -25.71 6.59 -14.33
C THR A 337 -24.67 7.20 -13.40
N LYS A 338 -24.46 8.51 -13.47
CA LYS A 338 -23.40 9.19 -12.71
C LYS A 338 -23.67 9.28 -11.21
N THR A 339 -24.92 9.45 -10.83
CA THR A 339 -25.34 9.63 -9.43
C THR A 339 -26.75 9.07 -9.23
N ALA A 340 -27.11 8.80 -7.96
CA ALA A 340 -28.45 8.34 -7.60
C ALA A 340 -29.59 9.32 -8.00
N THR A 341 -29.27 10.57 -8.17
CA THR A 341 -30.24 11.63 -8.55
C THR A 341 -30.27 11.92 -10.03
N SER A 342 -29.30 11.43 -10.81
CA SER A 342 -29.26 11.58 -12.26
C SER A 342 -30.17 10.53 -12.90
N LYS A 343 -31.17 10.98 -13.66
CA LYS A 343 -32.01 10.11 -14.49
C LYS A 343 -31.40 9.83 -15.87
N ASP A 344 -30.34 10.55 -16.24
CA ASP A 344 -29.72 10.46 -17.55
C ASP A 344 -28.62 9.42 -17.55
N SER A 345 -28.70 8.48 -18.46
CA SER A 345 -27.60 7.59 -18.78
C SER A 345 -26.50 8.33 -19.53
N THR A 346 -25.26 8.09 -19.15
CA THR A 346 -24.08 8.70 -19.79
C THR A 346 -23.32 7.64 -20.54
N ALA A 347 -23.01 7.88 -21.80
CA ALA A 347 -22.17 7.00 -22.60
C ALA A 347 -20.77 6.86 -21.97
N VAL A 348 -20.22 5.65 -22.03
CA VAL A 348 -18.85 5.40 -21.58
C VAL A 348 -17.88 6.04 -22.57
N GLY A 349 -17.31 7.18 -22.20
CA GLY A 349 -16.37 7.92 -23.04
C GLY A 349 -14.90 7.56 -22.83
N SER A 350 -14.57 6.73 -21.84
CA SER A 350 -13.21 6.34 -21.54
C SER A 350 -13.15 5.02 -20.78
N LYS A 351 -12.14 4.21 -21.05
CA LYS A 351 -11.88 2.96 -20.33
C LYS A 351 -10.98 3.15 -19.12
N ILE A 352 -10.33 4.30 -18.93
CA ILE A 352 -9.40 4.56 -17.83
C ILE A 352 -10.08 5.24 -16.66
N GLN A 353 -9.69 4.85 -15.45
CA GLN A 353 -10.15 5.50 -14.22
C GLN A 353 -9.61 6.92 -14.13
N ARG A 354 -10.42 7.85 -13.60
CA ARG A 354 -10.08 9.28 -13.47
C ARG A 354 -10.48 9.84 -12.13
N ALA A 355 -9.58 10.67 -11.58
CA ALA A 355 -9.81 11.40 -10.34
C ALA A 355 -9.31 12.86 -10.45
N ASN A 356 -10.01 13.75 -9.77
CA ASN A 356 -9.60 15.14 -9.54
C ASN A 356 -9.25 15.30 -8.06
N HIS A 357 -8.10 15.89 -7.75
CA HIS A 357 -7.68 16.17 -6.38
C HIS A 357 -7.65 17.68 -6.12
N LEU A 358 -8.05 18.06 -4.93
CA LEU A 358 -7.87 19.39 -4.36
C LEU A 358 -7.44 19.21 -2.90
N VAL A 359 -6.33 19.84 -2.52
CA VAL A 359 -5.77 19.80 -1.17
C VAL A 359 -5.37 21.19 -0.76
N GLY A 360 -5.64 21.55 0.49
CA GLY A 360 -5.17 22.81 1.07
C GLY A 360 -4.91 22.64 2.56
N GLY A 361 -3.91 23.35 3.07
CA GLY A 361 -3.56 23.19 4.46
C GLY A 361 -2.59 24.24 4.99
N PHE A 362 -2.43 24.19 6.30
CA PHE A 362 -1.53 25.06 7.03
C PHE A 362 -0.53 24.26 7.85
N GLU A 363 0.69 24.75 7.87
CA GLU A 363 1.76 24.23 8.70
C GLU A 363 2.21 25.34 9.65
N PHE A 364 2.24 25.01 10.96
CA PHE A 364 2.54 25.94 12.04
C PHE A 364 3.75 25.44 12.84
N ASP A 365 4.74 26.29 13.04
CA ASP A 365 5.77 26.11 14.07
C ASP A 365 5.34 26.92 15.29
N LEU A 366 4.46 26.32 16.14
CA LEU A 366 3.85 27.03 17.28
C LEU A 366 4.87 27.47 18.30
N PHE A 367 5.85 26.60 18.61
CA PHE A 367 6.98 26.87 19.48
C PHE A 367 8.24 26.25 18.86
N LYS A 368 9.41 26.50 19.45
CA LYS A 368 10.68 25.92 18.93
C LYS A 368 10.67 24.40 18.74
N ASN A 369 9.78 23.71 19.41
CA ASN A 369 9.75 22.25 19.49
C ASN A 369 8.40 21.62 19.07
N ILE A 370 7.40 22.42 18.65
CA ILE A 370 6.07 21.94 18.26
C ILE A 370 5.80 22.36 16.82
N GLN A 371 5.61 21.36 15.97
CA GLN A 371 5.15 21.52 14.60
C GLN A 371 3.75 20.94 14.45
N VAL A 372 2.84 21.70 13.86
CA VAL A 372 1.48 21.26 13.56
C VAL A 372 1.24 21.41 12.06
N ASN A 373 0.74 20.37 11.42
CA ASN A 373 0.30 20.39 10.04
C ASN A 373 -1.17 19.99 9.98
N ILE A 374 -1.99 20.80 9.30
CA ILE A 374 -3.42 20.52 9.10
C ILE A 374 -3.69 20.63 7.62
N GLU A 375 -4.20 19.57 7.00
CA GLU A 375 -4.49 19.50 5.57
C GLU A 375 -5.90 18.99 5.35
N ALA A 376 -6.71 19.70 4.59
CA ALA A 376 -8.01 19.25 4.12
C ALA A 376 -7.93 18.85 2.65
N TYR A 377 -8.68 17.83 2.27
CA TYR A 377 -8.66 17.30 0.91
C TYR A 377 -10.05 16.95 0.39
N GLN A 378 -10.21 17.07 -0.92
CA GLN A 378 -11.32 16.57 -1.71
C GLN A 378 -10.74 15.81 -2.91
N LYS A 379 -11.12 14.54 -3.07
CA LYS A 379 -10.88 13.74 -4.27
C LYS A 379 -12.24 13.40 -4.88
N THR A 380 -12.40 13.65 -6.16
CA THR A 380 -13.61 13.30 -6.90
C THR A 380 -13.22 12.27 -7.94
N PHE A 381 -13.77 11.07 -7.83
CA PHE A 381 -13.58 10.00 -8.80
C PHE A 381 -14.69 10.09 -9.83
N THR A 382 -14.35 10.59 -11.01
CA THR A 382 -15.32 10.79 -12.09
C THR A 382 -15.60 9.52 -12.86
N PHE A 383 -14.67 8.58 -12.80
CA PHE A 383 -14.77 7.28 -13.43
C PHE A 383 -13.89 6.29 -12.69
N LEU A 384 -14.49 5.23 -12.17
CA LEU A 384 -13.85 4.07 -11.57
C LEU A 384 -14.40 2.81 -12.23
N THR A 385 -13.60 1.78 -12.28
CA THR A 385 -14.03 0.44 -12.72
C THR A 385 -13.86 -0.53 -11.57
N ASN A 386 -14.82 -1.41 -11.37
CA ASN A 386 -14.77 -2.48 -10.38
C ASN A 386 -15.27 -3.79 -11.00
N ALA A 387 -14.83 -4.93 -10.46
CA ALA A 387 -15.42 -6.21 -10.82
C ALA A 387 -16.93 -6.21 -10.50
N ASN A 388 -17.72 -6.82 -11.36
CA ASN A 388 -19.16 -6.86 -11.15
C ASN A 388 -19.52 -7.81 -10.00
N ARG A 389 -19.76 -7.23 -8.82
CA ARG A 389 -20.11 -7.95 -7.61
C ARG A 389 -21.38 -8.77 -7.75
N TYR A 390 -22.31 -8.33 -8.55
CA TYR A 390 -23.59 -9.02 -8.77
C TYR A 390 -23.39 -10.33 -9.54
N LYS A 391 -22.46 -10.35 -10.49
CA LYS A 391 -22.04 -11.57 -11.19
C LYS A 391 -21.23 -12.48 -10.26
N LEU A 392 -20.19 -11.93 -9.61
CA LEU A 392 -19.28 -12.72 -8.79
C LEU A 392 -19.96 -13.44 -7.62
N PHE A 393 -20.99 -12.85 -7.03
CA PHE A 393 -21.63 -13.37 -5.83
C PHE A 393 -23.07 -13.83 -6.05
N ASN A 394 -23.55 -13.82 -7.30
CA ASN A 394 -24.91 -14.16 -7.67
C ASN A 394 -25.95 -13.49 -6.75
N SER A 395 -25.70 -12.24 -6.38
CA SER A 395 -26.47 -11.50 -5.37
C SER A 395 -27.31 -10.38 -5.95
N ASP A 396 -27.55 -10.39 -7.27
CA ASP A 396 -28.49 -9.46 -7.88
C ASP A 396 -29.92 -9.81 -7.48
N PRO A 397 -30.57 -9.08 -6.58
CA PRO A 397 -31.91 -9.38 -6.12
C PRO A 397 -32.97 -9.17 -7.22
N GLN A 398 -32.63 -8.51 -8.32
CA GLN A 398 -33.58 -8.20 -9.41
C GLN A 398 -33.50 -9.19 -10.58
N HIS A 399 -32.36 -9.89 -10.75
CA HIS A 399 -32.11 -10.67 -11.96
C HIS A 399 -31.49 -12.06 -11.70
N VAL A 400 -31.57 -12.60 -10.50
CA VAL A 400 -31.06 -13.95 -10.17
C VAL A 400 -31.67 -15.00 -11.11
N GLY A 401 -30.81 -15.56 -11.96
CA GLY A 401 -31.20 -16.67 -12.84
C GLY A 401 -31.89 -16.26 -14.16
N TYR A 402 -32.08 -14.97 -14.44
CA TYR A 402 -32.73 -14.54 -15.69
C TYR A 402 -31.82 -14.53 -16.90
N TYR A 403 -30.49 -14.31 -16.70
CA TYR A 403 -29.53 -14.24 -17.78
C TYR A 403 -28.41 -15.26 -17.60
N PRO A 404 -27.96 -15.94 -18.66
CA PRO A 404 -26.72 -16.71 -18.61
C PRO A 404 -25.52 -15.83 -18.20
N ASP A 405 -24.58 -16.39 -17.43
CA ASP A 405 -23.39 -15.68 -16.95
C ASP A 405 -22.57 -15.05 -18.08
N SER A 406 -22.60 -15.65 -19.28
CA SER A 406 -21.96 -15.12 -20.48
C SER A 406 -22.56 -13.79 -20.98
N GLN A 407 -23.78 -13.47 -20.58
CA GLN A 407 -24.48 -12.22 -20.95
C GLN A 407 -24.35 -11.15 -19.87
N VAL A 408 -23.90 -11.50 -18.67
CA VAL A 408 -23.66 -10.56 -17.57
C VAL A 408 -22.25 -9.99 -17.69
N GLN A 409 -22.14 -8.67 -17.65
CA GLN A 409 -20.86 -7.97 -17.76
C GLN A 409 -19.96 -8.26 -16.56
N ASP A 410 -18.66 -8.44 -16.80
CA ASP A 410 -17.66 -8.72 -15.77
C ASP A 410 -17.32 -7.49 -14.91
N TYR A 411 -17.65 -6.30 -15.40
CA TYR A 411 -17.24 -5.04 -14.76
C TYR A 411 -18.39 -4.05 -14.70
N ILE A 412 -18.37 -3.25 -13.64
CA ILE A 412 -19.27 -2.12 -13.42
C ILE A 412 -18.49 -0.81 -13.37
N ILE A 413 -19.18 0.27 -13.72
CA ILE A 413 -18.63 1.62 -13.64
C ILE A 413 -19.15 2.28 -12.37
N GLU A 414 -18.24 2.86 -11.64
CA GLU A 414 -18.52 3.58 -10.41
C GLU A 414 -18.08 5.04 -10.50
N THR A 415 -18.72 5.87 -9.73
CA THR A 415 -18.27 7.23 -9.43
C THR A 415 -18.17 7.39 -7.91
N GLY A 416 -17.51 8.46 -7.46
CA GLY A 416 -17.44 8.66 -6.01
C GLY A 416 -16.61 9.85 -5.59
N PHE A 417 -16.49 9.98 -4.29
CA PHE A 417 -15.61 11.00 -3.70
C PHE A 417 -15.03 10.53 -2.37
N SER A 418 -13.89 11.12 -2.04
CA SER A 418 -13.23 11.03 -0.75
C SER A 418 -12.86 12.42 -0.28
N ARG A 419 -13.33 12.81 0.90
CA ARG A 419 -13.03 14.11 1.51
C ARG A 419 -12.71 13.96 2.98
N GLY A 420 -11.87 14.83 3.48
CA GLY A 420 -11.48 14.76 4.87
C GLY A 420 -10.43 15.78 5.25
N PHE A 421 -9.89 15.61 6.43
CA PHE A 421 -8.73 16.38 6.88
C PHE A 421 -7.81 15.52 7.74
N ASP A 422 -6.54 15.84 7.69
CA ASP A 422 -5.48 15.23 8.47
C ASP A 422 -4.82 16.30 9.34
N MET A 423 -4.59 16.00 10.61
CA MET A 423 -3.85 16.83 11.53
C MET A 423 -2.66 16.04 12.08
N THR A 424 -1.47 16.57 11.91
CA THR A 424 -0.24 16.00 12.46
C THR A 424 0.35 16.97 13.49
N VAL A 425 0.67 16.46 14.66
CA VAL A 425 1.38 17.19 15.71
C VAL A 425 2.68 16.47 16.01
N LYS A 426 3.80 17.16 15.86
CA LYS A 426 5.13 16.69 16.22
C LYS A 426 5.67 17.56 17.34
N TYR A 427 6.11 16.93 18.42
CA TYR A 427 6.81 17.57 19.52
C TYR A 427 8.14 16.84 19.77
N GLU A 428 9.23 17.57 19.79
CA GLU A 428 10.56 17.02 20.05
C GLU A 428 11.36 17.98 20.92
N LYS A 429 11.67 17.55 22.13
CA LYS A 429 12.49 18.34 23.06
C LYS A 429 13.33 17.43 23.94
N ASN A 430 14.66 17.65 23.93
CA ASN A 430 15.62 16.93 24.76
C ASN A 430 15.55 15.40 24.57
N ARG A 431 14.89 14.71 25.49
CA ARG A 431 14.79 13.26 25.57
C ARG A 431 13.40 12.74 25.20
N PHE A 432 12.43 13.63 24.99
CA PHE A 432 11.05 13.27 24.70
C PHE A 432 10.69 13.58 23.26
N TYR A 433 10.08 12.61 22.59
CA TYR A 433 9.51 12.70 21.25
C TYR A 433 8.04 12.30 21.31
N LEU A 434 7.17 13.08 20.67
CA LEU A 434 5.76 12.77 20.47
C LEU A 434 5.38 13.07 19.02
N TRP A 435 4.72 12.11 18.40
CA TRP A 435 4.12 12.26 17.09
C TRP A 435 2.69 11.76 17.12
N THR A 436 1.75 12.62 16.77
CA THR A 436 0.33 12.30 16.77
C THR A 436 -0.25 12.65 15.42
N VAL A 437 -1.03 11.75 14.86
CA VAL A 437 -1.81 11.97 13.64
C VAL A 437 -3.27 11.69 13.95
N TYR A 438 -4.13 12.63 13.61
CA TYR A 438 -5.57 12.44 13.56
C TYR A 438 -6.05 12.63 12.14
N SER A 439 -6.83 11.67 11.63
CA SER A 439 -7.46 11.72 10.32
C SER A 439 -8.96 11.57 10.43
N PHE A 440 -9.68 12.45 9.76
CA PHE A 440 -11.10 12.31 9.52
C PHE A 440 -11.32 12.11 8.02
N SER A 441 -12.07 11.07 7.63
CA SER A 441 -12.38 10.81 6.24
C SER A 441 -13.83 10.44 6.01
N TYR A 442 -14.35 10.85 4.87
CA TYR A 442 -15.70 10.55 4.40
C TYR A 442 -15.64 10.12 2.95
N ASN A 443 -15.98 8.86 2.69
CA ASN A 443 -15.92 8.25 1.37
C ASN A 443 -17.30 7.77 0.95
N ARG A 444 -17.64 7.97 -0.32
CA ARG A 444 -18.86 7.47 -0.95
C ARG A 444 -18.57 7.01 -2.36
N ARG A 445 -19.24 5.95 -2.76
CA ARG A 445 -19.28 5.46 -4.14
C ARG A 445 -20.70 5.27 -4.59
N TRP A 446 -20.92 5.37 -5.89
CA TRP A 446 -22.14 5.06 -6.62
C TRP A 446 -21.80 4.05 -7.71
N ASP A 447 -22.48 2.90 -7.73
CA ASP A 447 -22.19 1.77 -8.63
C ASP A 447 -23.17 1.66 -9.83
N GLY A 448 -24.00 2.67 -10.02
CA GLY A 448 -25.06 2.68 -11.02
C GLY A 448 -26.43 2.24 -10.48
N ILE A 449 -26.47 1.59 -9.30
CA ILE A 449 -27.67 1.08 -8.65
C ILE A 449 -27.87 1.71 -7.28
N GLN A 450 -26.84 1.72 -6.46
CA GLN A 450 -26.91 2.19 -5.08
C GLN A 450 -25.69 3.01 -4.65
N GLN A 451 -25.91 3.88 -3.68
CA GLN A 451 -24.82 4.61 -3.04
C GLN A 451 -24.36 3.86 -1.79
N TYR A 452 -23.05 3.65 -1.66
CA TYR A 452 -22.49 2.88 -0.57
C TYR A 452 -21.18 3.47 0.00
N TYR A 453 -20.79 3.02 1.19
CA TYR A 453 -19.48 3.29 1.78
C TYR A 453 -18.49 2.23 1.32
N PRO A 454 -17.35 2.57 0.70
CA PRO A 454 -16.34 1.56 0.38
C PRO A 454 -15.76 0.93 1.65
N ILE A 455 -15.29 -0.31 1.54
CA ILE A 455 -14.77 -1.13 2.65
C ILE A 455 -13.72 -0.41 3.50
N PHE A 456 -12.93 0.49 2.90
CA PHE A 456 -11.89 1.26 3.58
C PHE A 456 -12.38 2.57 4.20
N ASP A 457 -13.69 2.86 4.21
CA ASP A 457 -14.24 4.08 4.81
C ASP A 457 -14.16 4.03 6.33
N ARG A 458 -13.11 4.62 6.88
CA ARG A 458 -12.89 4.80 8.31
C ARG A 458 -13.02 6.27 8.69
N ARG A 459 -14.04 6.60 9.51
CA ARG A 459 -14.36 8.00 9.86
C ARG A 459 -13.26 8.67 10.65
N HIS A 460 -12.81 8.04 11.70
CA HIS A 460 -11.82 8.57 12.62
C HIS A 460 -10.65 7.61 12.71
N ASN A 461 -9.46 8.13 12.58
CA ASN A 461 -8.23 7.39 12.78
C ASN A 461 -7.26 8.23 13.59
N VAL A 462 -6.73 7.68 14.70
CA VAL A 462 -5.74 8.33 15.55
C VAL A 462 -4.53 7.44 15.68
N ASN A 463 -3.36 8.01 15.51
CA ASN A 463 -2.08 7.34 15.75
C ASN A 463 -1.25 8.22 16.67
N ILE A 464 -0.81 7.66 17.80
CA ILE A 464 0.07 8.34 18.77
C ILE A 464 1.32 7.48 18.91
N VAL A 465 2.46 8.11 18.76
CA VAL A 465 3.77 7.51 19.04
C VAL A 465 4.50 8.45 20.00
N ALA A 466 4.91 7.93 21.14
CA ALA A 466 5.73 8.67 22.09
C ALA A 466 6.96 7.85 22.44
N SER A 467 8.11 8.52 22.56
CA SER A 467 9.32 7.88 23.07
C SER A 467 10.07 8.79 24.04
N TYR A 468 10.71 8.19 25.00
CA TYR A 468 11.46 8.87 26.04
C TYR A 468 12.80 8.17 26.30
N ASN A 469 13.90 8.91 26.12
CA ASN A 469 15.23 8.45 26.51
C ASN A 469 15.38 8.62 28.04
N ILE A 470 15.38 7.52 28.78
CA ILE A 470 15.34 7.48 30.24
C ILE A 470 16.63 8.07 30.83
N ASP A 471 17.77 7.71 30.26
CA ASP A 471 19.07 8.17 30.69
C ASP A 471 19.66 9.24 29.78
N LYS A 472 20.58 10.05 30.30
CA LYS A 472 21.27 11.11 29.55
C LYS A 472 22.14 10.55 28.41
N LYS A 473 22.68 9.34 28.55
CA LYS A 473 23.51 8.68 27.57
C LYS A 473 22.70 7.97 26.48
N LYS A 474 21.36 7.98 26.60
CA LYS A 474 20.42 7.37 25.64
C LYS A 474 20.63 5.85 25.47
N HIS A 475 21.07 5.18 26.52
CA HIS A 475 21.13 3.72 26.51
C HIS A 475 19.73 3.11 26.59
N TRP A 476 18.84 3.70 27.40
CA TRP A 476 17.49 3.25 27.61
C TRP A 476 16.47 4.16 26.95
N GLU A 477 15.58 3.57 26.16
CA GLU A 477 14.46 4.26 25.55
C GLU A 477 13.17 3.49 25.82
N ALA A 478 12.14 4.16 26.37
CA ALA A 478 10.80 3.64 26.46
C ALA A 478 9.97 4.22 25.30
N SER A 479 9.16 3.39 24.66
CA SER A 479 8.29 3.79 23.57
C SER A 479 6.87 3.28 23.77
N VAL A 480 5.90 4.10 23.40
CA VAL A 480 4.48 3.80 23.44
C VAL A 480 3.89 4.12 22.08
N ARG A 481 3.06 3.22 21.57
CA ARG A 481 2.27 3.43 20.37
C ARG A 481 0.81 3.12 20.66
N TRP A 482 -0.08 4.06 20.39
CA TRP A 482 -1.51 3.85 20.48
C TRP A 482 -2.19 4.16 19.16
N ASN A 483 -3.05 3.24 18.73
CA ASN A 483 -3.81 3.35 17.52
C ASN A 483 -5.29 3.25 17.85
N PHE A 484 -6.10 4.11 17.25
CA PHE A 484 -7.56 4.07 17.30
C PHE A 484 -8.12 4.21 15.90
N GLY A 485 -9.20 3.49 15.61
CA GLY A 485 -9.94 3.63 14.36
C GLY A 485 -11.41 3.32 14.55
N SER A 486 -12.29 4.16 13.99
CA SER A 486 -13.71 3.81 13.90
C SER A 486 -13.89 2.56 13.04
N GLY A 487 -14.99 1.83 13.24
CA GLY A 487 -15.26 0.56 12.58
C GLY A 487 -15.33 0.70 11.05
N PHE A 488 -14.80 -0.28 10.35
CA PHE A 488 -14.96 -0.40 8.90
C PHE A 488 -16.40 -0.79 8.54
N PRO A 489 -16.93 -0.32 7.40
CA PRO A 489 -18.22 -0.79 6.91
C PRO A 489 -18.14 -2.27 6.50
N PHE A 490 -19.25 -2.97 6.64
CA PHE A 490 -19.42 -4.32 6.14
C PHE A 490 -20.86 -4.56 5.68
N THR A 491 -21.06 -5.54 4.80
CA THR A 491 -22.37 -5.97 4.31
C THR A 491 -22.94 -7.00 5.29
N PRO A 492 -24.07 -6.73 5.97
CA PRO A 492 -24.67 -7.68 6.91
C PRO A 492 -25.29 -8.87 6.18
N THR A 493 -25.47 -9.98 6.88
CA THR A 493 -26.29 -11.11 6.44
C THR A 493 -27.73 -10.86 6.85
N GLN A 494 -28.68 -10.95 5.91
CA GLN A 494 -30.12 -10.79 6.17
C GLN A 494 -30.84 -12.12 6.42
N GLY A 495 -30.35 -13.21 5.85
CA GLY A 495 -30.96 -14.52 5.99
C GLY A 495 -30.10 -15.62 5.41
N TYR A 496 -30.61 -16.82 5.50
CA TYR A 496 -29.97 -18.02 4.98
C TYR A 496 -30.96 -18.82 4.11
N TYR A 497 -30.42 -19.53 3.16
CA TYR A 497 -31.18 -20.46 2.33
C TYR A 497 -30.35 -21.71 2.09
N GLN A 498 -31.03 -22.79 1.77
CA GLN A 498 -30.38 -24.02 1.36
C GLN A 498 -30.01 -23.92 -0.12
N GLN A 499 -28.73 -23.98 -0.40
CA GLN A 499 -28.21 -23.96 -1.76
C GLN A 499 -28.21 -25.37 -2.32
N LEU A 500 -29.10 -25.65 -3.28
CA LEU A 500 -29.21 -26.94 -3.91
C LEU A 500 -28.13 -27.06 -5.00
N ASN A 501 -27.35 -28.14 -4.94
CA ASN A 501 -26.42 -28.48 -6.00
C ASN A 501 -27.10 -29.41 -7.02
N LEU A 502 -27.49 -28.84 -8.16
CA LEU A 502 -28.21 -29.60 -9.23
C LEU A 502 -27.28 -30.15 -10.30
N THR A 503 -25.97 -30.09 -10.13
CA THR A 503 -24.98 -30.49 -11.16
C THR A 503 -24.89 -31.99 -11.40
N ASN A 504 -25.38 -32.81 -10.49
CA ASN A 504 -25.43 -34.28 -10.65
C ASN A 504 -26.86 -34.78 -10.80
N TYR A 505 -27.32 -34.94 -12.03
CA TYR A 505 -28.65 -35.46 -12.37
C TYR A 505 -28.95 -36.89 -11.84
N THR A 506 -27.96 -37.56 -11.23
CA THR A 506 -28.08 -38.93 -10.73
C THR A 506 -28.38 -39.05 -9.24
N SER A 507 -28.31 -37.96 -8.48
CA SER A 507 -28.59 -37.99 -7.05
C SER A 507 -29.91 -37.32 -6.70
N SER A 508 -30.67 -37.96 -5.84
CA SER A 508 -31.93 -37.43 -5.32
C SER A 508 -31.66 -36.15 -4.55
N TYR A 509 -31.90 -34.97 -5.12
CA TYR A 509 -31.73 -33.66 -4.48
C TYR A 509 -32.57 -33.54 -3.18
N THR A 510 -33.57 -34.39 -3.00
CA THR A 510 -34.40 -34.45 -1.78
C THR A 510 -33.70 -35.15 -0.61
N GLN A 511 -32.58 -35.85 -0.87
CA GLN A 511 -31.83 -36.61 0.15
C GLN A 511 -30.46 -35.98 0.46
N GLN A 512 -30.01 -35.02 -0.31
CA GLN A 512 -28.75 -34.30 -0.06
C GLN A 512 -29.05 -33.00 0.68
N ASN A 513 -28.48 -32.83 1.87
CA ASN A 513 -28.45 -31.55 2.52
C ASN A 513 -27.63 -30.59 1.65
N GLY A 514 -28.27 -29.56 1.10
CA GLY A 514 -27.59 -28.48 0.39
C GLY A 514 -26.67 -27.72 1.34
N GLN A 515 -25.69 -27.05 0.76
CA GLN A 515 -24.86 -26.15 1.56
C GLN A 515 -25.68 -24.92 1.94
N LEU A 516 -25.35 -24.34 3.10
CA LEU A 516 -25.99 -23.13 3.58
C LEU A 516 -25.48 -21.92 2.80
N GLY A 517 -26.34 -21.31 2.00
CA GLY A 517 -26.13 -20.00 1.38
C GLY A 517 -26.60 -18.87 2.29
N TYR A 518 -26.15 -17.67 2.07
CA TYR A 518 -26.63 -16.49 2.80
C TYR A 518 -27.15 -15.41 1.85
N VAL A 519 -28.15 -14.68 2.30
CA VAL A 519 -28.67 -13.50 1.61
C VAL A 519 -27.95 -12.29 2.18
N ALA A 520 -27.19 -11.60 1.33
CA ALA A 520 -26.51 -10.37 1.69
C ALA A 520 -27.53 -9.23 1.86
N GLY A 521 -27.33 -8.41 2.87
CA GLY A 521 -28.06 -7.15 3.06
C GLY A 521 -27.53 -6.02 2.17
N ASN A 522 -27.96 -4.79 2.47
CA ASN A 522 -27.48 -3.62 1.76
C ASN A 522 -25.96 -3.48 1.88
N LEU A 523 -25.33 -3.20 0.74
CA LEU A 523 -23.87 -3.14 0.62
C LEU A 523 -23.26 -2.17 1.64
N PHE A 524 -22.36 -2.71 2.48
CA PHE A 524 -21.61 -1.95 3.50
C PHE A 524 -22.46 -1.05 4.42
N SER A 525 -23.70 -1.47 4.71
CA SER A 525 -24.66 -0.69 5.52
C SER A 525 -24.38 -0.68 7.02
N GLN A 526 -23.65 -1.66 7.51
CA GLN A 526 -23.28 -1.80 8.92
C GLN A 526 -21.80 -1.48 9.15
N ARG A 527 -21.42 -1.23 10.42
CA ARG A 527 -20.03 -0.96 10.80
C ARG A 527 -19.56 -1.91 11.89
N LEU A 528 -18.33 -2.38 11.73
CA LEU A 528 -17.64 -3.13 12.77
C LEU A 528 -17.43 -2.25 14.02
N PRO A 529 -17.26 -2.85 15.21
CA PRO A 529 -16.84 -2.13 16.40
C PRO A 529 -15.53 -1.37 16.20
N THR A 530 -15.34 -0.34 17.02
CA THR A 530 -14.11 0.45 17.00
C THR A 530 -12.88 -0.41 17.31
N TYR A 531 -11.83 -0.16 16.57
CA TYR A 531 -10.51 -0.74 16.78
C TYR A 531 -9.67 0.18 17.65
N HIS A 532 -8.98 -0.35 18.65
CA HIS A 532 -7.84 0.34 19.27
C HIS A 532 -6.84 -0.64 19.87
N ARG A 533 -5.58 -0.23 19.90
CA ARG A 533 -4.46 -1.04 20.37
C ARG A 533 -3.39 -0.17 21.00
N LEU A 534 -2.86 -0.64 22.11
CA LEU A 534 -1.71 -0.06 22.79
C LEU A 534 -0.54 -1.02 22.70
N ASP A 535 0.60 -0.53 22.22
CA ASP A 535 1.87 -1.26 22.16
C ASP A 535 2.89 -0.51 23.02
N ILE A 536 3.69 -1.22 23.80
CA ILE A 536 4.73 -0.65 24.65
C ILE A 536 6.02 -1.42 24.39
N SER A 537 7.14 -0.71 24.37
CA SER A 537 8.47 -1.33 24.28
C SER A 537 9.51 -0.54 25.05
N ILE A 538 10.52 -1.27 25.54
CA ILE A 538 11.72 -0.73 26.17
C ILE A 538 12.92 -1.27 25.39
N ARG A 539 13.78 -0.36 24.96
CA ARG A 539 15.00 -0.64 24.22
C ARG A 539 16.22 -0.28 25.05
N TYR A 540 17.16 -1.19 25.10
CA TYR A 540 18.48 -0.99 25.67
C TYR A 540 19.55 -1.08 24.60
N LYS A 541 20.44 -0.10 24.52
CA LYS A 541 21.59 -0.06 23.62
C LYS A 541 22.89 -0.05 24.42
N TYR A 542 23.77 -0.97 24.07
CA TYR A 542 25.12 -1.04 24.63
C TYR A 542 26.15 -1.08 23.50
N THR A 543 27.10 -0.15 23.54
CA THR A 543 28.18 -0.06 22.55
C THR A 543 29.50 -0.46 23.20
N LEU A 544 30.13 -1.50 22.65
CA LEU A 544 31.44 -1.99 23.11
C LEU A 544 32.49 -1.61 22.05
N LYS A 545 33.54 -0.87 22.46
CA LYS A 545 34.71 -0.53 21.66
C LYS A 545 34.38 0.07 20.27
N ASP A 546 33.44 0.99 20.18
CA ASP A 546 33.01 1.75 18.98
C ASP A 546 32.61 0.92 17.73
N ARG A 547 32.70 -0.41 17.81
CA ARG A 547 32.45 -1.30 16.65
C ARG A 547 31.38 -2.33 16.89
N PHE A 548 31.14 -2.70 18.14
CA PHE A 548 30.18 -3.72 18.50
C PHE A 548 29.01 -3.06 19.25
N MET A 549 27.81 -3.21 18.73
CA MET A 549 26.60 -2.69 19.36
C MET A 549 25.62 -3.83 19.61
N LEU A 550 25.24 -3.98 20.87
CA LEU A 550 24.15 -4.83 21.30
C LEU A 550 22.90 -3.96 21.52
N GLU A 551 21.80 -4.32 20.89
CA GLU A 551 20.49 -3.72 21.14
C GLU A 551 19.52 -4.80 21.57
N ILE A 552 18.87 -4.61 22.71
CA ILE A 552 17.82 -5.49 23.24
C ILE A 552 16.54 -4.65 23.28
N ASN A 553 15.49 -5.14 22.64
CA ASN A 553 14.18 -4.50 22.63
C ASN A 553 13.12 -5.49 23.09
N GLY A 554 12.58 -5.25 24.27
CA GLY A 554 11.49 -6.03 24.86
C GLY A 554 10.21 -5.21 24.91
N GLY A 555 9.07 -5.85 24.66
CA GLY A 555 7.80 -5.14 24.67
C GLY A 555 6.60 -6.06 24.53
N ALA A 556 5.45 -5.46 24.33
CA ALA A 556 4.23 -6.19 23.99
C ALA A 556 3.35 -5.35 23.06
N THR A 557 2.73 -6.02 22.09
CA THR A 557 1.66 -5.44 21.29
C THR A 557 0.32 -5.79 21.93
N ASN A 558 -0.69 -4.91 21.78
CA ASN A 558 -2.01 -5.06 22.36
C ASN A 558 -1.98 -5.30 23.88
N VAL A 559 -1.27 -4.44 24.61
CA VAL A 559 -0.94 -4.60 26.04
C VAL A 559 -2.15 -4.82 26.92
N TYR A 560 -3.29 -4.18 26.63
CA TYR A 560 -4.52 -4.38 27.39
C TYR A 560 -5.41 -5.50 26.83
N ASN A 561 -4.86 -6.35 25.95
CA ASN A 561 -5.49 -7.56 25.41
C ASN A 561 -6.90 -7.33 24.83
N ARG A 562 -7.09 -6.24 24.10
CA ARG A 562 -8.39 -5.98 23.48
C ARG A 562 -8.69 -6.98 22.39
N ALA A 563 -9.89 -7.55 22.44
CA ALA A 563 -10.44 -8.39 21.38
C ALA A 563 -10.91 -7.51 20.21
N ASN A 564 -9.97 -7.08 19.35
CA ASN A 564 -10.29 -6.37 18.12
C ASN A 564 -10.83 -7.36 17.09
N ILE A 565 -11.95 -7.04 16.44
CA ILE A 565 -12.50 -7.90 15.41
C ILE A 565 -11.58 -7.93 14.21
N PHE A 566 -11.35 -9.15 13.68
CA PHE A 566 -10.72 -9.38 12.39
C PHE A 566 -11.80 -9.59 11.32
N TYR A 567 -12.69 -10.58 11.51
CA TYR A 567 -13.86 -10.82 10.68
C TYR A 567 -14.95 -11.59 11.45
N PHE A 568 -16.13 -11.73 10.83
CA PHE A 568 -17.18 -12.63 11.26
C PHE A 568 -17.30 -13.78 10.25
N ASP A 569 -17.38 -15.00 10.74
CA ASP A 569 -17.88 -16.09 9.95
C ASP A 569 -19.39 -15.87 9.71
N ARG A 570 -19.77 -15.72 8.46
CA ARG A 570 -21.17 -15.35 8.10
C ARG A 570 -22.17 -16.47 8.33
N ILE A 571 -21.72 -17.72 8.31
CA ILE A 571 -22.56 -18.91 8.47
C ILE A 571 -22.77 -19.22 9.95
N THR A 572 -21.68 -19.25 10.72
CA THR A 572 -21.72 -19.63 12.13
C THR A 572 -21.93 -18.44 13.07
N TYR A 573 -21.91 -17.21 12.57
CA TYR A 573 -21.84 -15.94 13.33
C TYR A 573 -20.67 -15.86 14.30
N LYS A 574 -19.70 -16.72 14.14
CA LYS A 574 -18.54 -16.76 15.01
C LYS A 574 -17.63 -15.56 14.74
N ARG A 575 -17.37 -14.82 15.79
CA ARG A 575 -16.43 -13.71 15.76
C ARG A 575 -15.00 -14.23 15.77
N VAL A 576 -14.17 -13.80 14.82
CA VAL A 576 -12.73 -14.02 14.80
C VAL A 576 -12.03 -12.71 15.15
N ASN A 577 -11.20 -12.75 16.18
CA ASN A 577 -10.46 -11.58 16.64
C ASN A 577 -9.06 -11.53 16.04
N GLN A 578 -8.50 -10.33 15.97
CA GLN A 578 -7.08 -10.11 15.70
C GLN A 578 -6.22 -10.64 16.86
N LEU A 579 -4.91 -10.57 16.70
CA LEU A 579 -3.98 -11.09 17.69
C LEU A 579 -4.22 -10.49 19.09
N PRO A 580 -4.22 -11.33 20.14
CA PRO A 580 -4.32 -10.92 21.53
C PRO A 580 -3.06 -10.15 21.97
N ILE A 581 -2.83 -10.01 23.26
CA ILE A 581 -1.54 -9.51 23.74
C ILE A 581 -0.40 -10.40 23.25
N MET A 582 0.63 -9.80 22.65
CA MET A 582 1.79 -10.49 22.08
C MET A 582 3.08 -9.90 22.68
N PRO A 583 3.60 -10.46 23.79
CA PRO A 583 4.93 -10.11 24.27
C PRO A 583 5.98 -10.42 23.20
N ASN A 584 6.96 -9.58 23.07
CA ASN A 584 8.05 -9.77 22.11
C ASN A 584 9.39 -9.39 22.70
N LEU A 585 10.42 -10.08 22.23
CA LEU A 585 11.81 -9.79 22.53
C LEU A 585 12.59 -9.84 21.23
N ASN A 586 13.41 -8.84 21.00
CA ASN A 586 14.32 -8.76 19.86
C ASN A 586 15.72 -8.43 20.36
N ILE A 587 16.69 -9.20 19.91
CA ILE A 587 18.11 -8.99 20.20
C ILE A 587 18.81 -8.73 18.87
N THR A 588 19.55 -7.64 18.80
CA THR A 588 20.27 -7.22 17.60
C THR A 588 21.75 -7.01 17.93
N LEU A 589 22.61 -7.62 17.14
CA LEU A 589 24.06 -7.44 17.18
C LEU A 589 24.52 -6.74 15.90
N SER A 590 25.32 -5.71 16.04
CA SER A 590 25.92 -4.97 14.91
C SER A 590 27.44 -4.90 15.08
N PHE A 591 28.17 -5.10 13.97
CA PHE A 591 29.64 -5.15 13.96
C PHE A 591 30.25 -4.12 13.02
#